data_c5c70ad53060573749f12e8b8c9dd36f
#
_entry.id   c5c70ad53060573749f12e8b8c9dd36f
#
_cell.length_a   1.000
_cell.length_b   1.000
_cell.length_c   1.000
_cell.angle_alpha   90.00
_cell.angle_beta   90.00
_cell.angle_gamma   90.00
#
_symmetry.space_group_name_H-M   'P 1'
#
loop_
_entity.id
_entity.type
_entity.pdbx_description
1 polymer ?
#
loop_
_entity_poly.entity_id
_entity_poly.type
_entity_poly.pdbx_seq_one_letter_code
_entity_poly.pdbx_strand_id
1 'polypeptide(L)'
;MPEFIDAHGVTIVYDVHPAPGPVRAVVQVLHGVGEHAGRYADLVTALNAAGYTVYADDHRGHGRTGIKQHGDPSRLGRLGVGGMRAAVAAVYQLTEIVRAAHPDLPLIILGHSWGSFLTQILVNEHPDAYDAFVLSGSALRWPGSMNAGDLNAPWKSKHANGVE
;
A
#
# COMPACT_ATOMS: atom_id res chain seq x y z
N MET A 1 -14.80 -5.32 8.13
CA MET A 1 -13.68 -4.80 7.33
C MET A 1 -13.32 -5.89 6.34
N PRO A 2 -13.20 -5.58 5.07
CA PRO A 2 -12.79 -6.55 4.08
C PRO A 2 -11.34 -6.99 4.29
N GLU A 3 -11.04 -8.23 3.93
CA GLU A 3 -9.72 -8.83 4.07
C GLU A 3 -9.53 -9.95 3.07
N PHE A 4 -8.29 -10.28 2.75
CA PHE A 4 -7.92 -11.45 1.97
C PHE A 4 -6.67 -12.11 2.54
N ILE A 5 -6.41 -13.33 2.16
CA ILE A 5 -5.20 -14.07 2.58
C ILE A 5 -4.21 -14.07 1.41
N ASP A 6 -2.99 -13.62 1.67
CA ASP A 6 -1.93 -13.64 0.66
C ASP A 6 -1.31 -15.03 0.47
N ALA A 7 -0.43 -15.16 -0.52
CA ALA A 7 0.23 -16.43 -0.87
C ALA A 7 1.10 -17.03 0.27
N HIS A 8 1.39 -16.25 1.32
CA HIS A 8 2.14 -16.70 2.50
C HIS A 8 1.28 -16.88 3.75
N GLY A 9 -0.06 -16.88 3.60
CA GLY A 9 -1.00 -17.08 4.70
C GLY A 9 -1.19 -15.85 5.61
N VAL A 10 -0.76 -14.66 5.18
CA VAL A 10 -0.98 -13.43 5.94
C VAL A 10 -2.32 -12.82 5.55
N THR A 11 -3.14 -12.52 6.56
CA THR A 11 -4.40 -11.80 6.37
C THR A 11 -4.14 -10.33 6.16
N ILE A 12 -4.41 -9.84 4.96
CA ILE A 12 -4.31 -8.43 4.57
C ILE A 12 -5.66 -7.75 4.81
N VAL A 13 -5.66 -6.72 5.63
CA VAL A 13 -6.85 -5.90 5.93
C VAL A 13 -6.84 -4.67 5.03
N TYR A 14 -7.98 -4.37 4.43
CA TYR A 14 -8.11 -3.17 3.61
C TYR A 14 -9.44 -2.47 3.86
N ASP A 15 -9.50 -1.19 3.47
CA ASP A 15 -10.70 -0.37 3.52
C ASP A 15 -11.20 -0.10 2.11
N VAL A 16 -12.52 0.02 1.97
CA VAL A 16 -13.19 0.49 0.76
C VAL A 16 -14.01 1.71 1.12
N HIS A 17 -13.76 2.80 0.44
CA HIS A 17 -14.46 4.07 0.62
C HIS A 17 -15.18 4.42 -0.68
N PRO A 18 -16.46 4.05 -0.84
CA PRO A 18 -17.21 4.34 -2.05
C PRO A 18 -17.42 5.84 -2.25
N ALA A 19 -17.33 6.31 -3.47
CA ALA A 19 -17.77 7.67 -3.80
C ALA A 19 -19.29 7.82 -3.56
N PRO A 20 -19.76 8.97 -3.08
CA PRO A 20 -21.17 9.18 -2.74
C PRO A 20 -22.11 9.34 -3.94
N GLY A 21 -21.59 9.31 -5.17
CA GLY A 21 -22.34 9.52 -6.41
C GLY A 21 -21.73 8.75 -7.58
N PRO A 22 -21.90 9.23 -8.82
CA PRO A 22 -21.31 8.60 -10.00
C PRO A 22 -19.79 8.46 -9.87
N VAL A 23 -19.30 7.24 -10.02
CA VAL A 23 -17.87 6.93 -9.87
C VAL A 23 -17.13 7.27 -11.16
N ARG A 24 -16.09 8.12 -11.07
CA ARG A 24 -15.24 8.53 -12.19
C ARG A 24 -14.09 7.58 -12.43
N ALA A 25 -13.47 7.12 -11.34
CA ALA A 25 -12.36 6.16 -11.33
C ALA A 25 -12.20 5.57 -9.94
N VAL A 26 -11.37 4.55 -9.82
CA VAL A 26 -10.95 3.97 -8.54
C VAL A 26 -9.53 4.41 -8.25
N VAL A 27 -9.24 4.72 -6.98
CA VAL A 27 -7.88 5.03 -6.50
C VAL A 27 -7.47 3.99 -5.48
N GLN A 28 -6.36 3.29 -5.74
CA GLN A 28 -5.70 2.43 -4.78
C GLN A 28 -4.59 3.21 -4.10
N VAL A 29 -4.69 3.42 -2.78
CA VAL A 29 -3.76 4.22 -1.98
C VAL A 29 -2.80 3.31 -1.22
N LEU A 30 -1.50 3.55 -1.39
CA LEU A 30 -0.40 2.82 -0.77
C LEU A 30 0.31 3.72 0.25
N HIS A 31 0.26 3.35 1.51
CA HIS A 31 0.87 4.11 2.60
C HIS A 31 2.39 3.93 2.68
N GLY A 32 3.07 4.81 3.44
CA GLY A 32 4.51 4.78 3.69
C GLY A 32 4.92 3.75 4.77
N VAL A 33 6.24 3.60 4.97
CA VAL A 33 6.76 2.76 6.05
C VAL A 33 6.38 3.33 7.42
N GLY A 34 5.97 2.48 8.35
CA GLY A 34 5.56 2.89 9.70
C GLY A 34 4.17 3.56 9.76
N GLU A 35 3.42 3.54 8.66
CA GLU A 35 2.08 4.10 8.56
C GLU A 35 1.00 3.01 8.46
N HIS A 36 -0.22 3.42 8.15
CA HIS A 36 -1.38 2.57 7.90
C HIS A 36 -2.43 3.34 7.09
N ALA A 37 -3.39 2.66 6.49
CA ALA A 37 -4.43 3.24 5.64
C ALA A 37 -5.20 4.40 6.30
N GLY A 38 -5.49 4.30 7.60
CA GLY A 38 -6.25 5.31 8.34
C GLY A 38 -5.60 6.71 8.39
N ARG A 39 -4.30 6.84 8.11
CA ARG A 39 -3.64 8.16 8.04
C ARG A 39 -4.06 8.99 6.82
N TYR A 40 -4.71 8.36 5.85
CA TYR A 40 -5.12 8.99 4.59
C TYR A 40 -6.59 9.42 4.59
N ALA A 41 -7.25 9.51 5.76
CA ALA A 41 -8.67 9.82 5.88
C ALA A 41 -9.07 11.14 5.20
N ASP A 42 -8.25 12.19 5.35
CA ASP A 42 -8.51 13.49 4.70
C ASP A 42 -8.37 13.40 3.18
N LEU A 43 -7.35 12.70 2.69
CA LEU A 43 -7.18 12.44 1.26
C LEU A 43 -8.35 11.63 0.70
N VAL A 44 -8.76 10.59 1.41
CA VAL A 44 -9.93 9.77 1.06
C VAL A 44 -11.19 10.62 0.96
N THR A 45 -11.42 11.50 1.94
CA THR A 45 -12.56 12.41 1.95
C THR A 45 -12.56 13.32 0.71
N ALA A 46 -11.40 13.90 0.38
CA ALA A 46 -11.26 14.76 -0.79
C ALA A 46 -11.46 14.00 -2.11
N LEU A 47 -10.90 12.79 -2.22
CA LEU A 47 -11.07 11.93 -3.39
C LEU A 47 -12.53 11.49 -3.57
N ASN A 48 -13.20 11.08 -2.49
CA ASN A 48 -14.61 10.72 -2.54
C ASN A 48 -15.49 11.90 -2.99
N ALA A 49 -15.25 13.10 -2.45
CA ALA A 49 -15.95 14.31 -2.86
C ALA A 49 -15.75 14.64 -4.36
N ALA A 50 -14.61 14.24 -4.93
CA ALA A 50 -14.30 14.38 -6.34
C ALA A 50 -14.81 13.23 -7.24
N GLY A 51 -15.51 12.25 -6.66
CA GLY A 51 -16.13 11.13 -7.40
C GLY A 51 -15.19 9.91 -7.58
N TYR A 52 -14.17 9.76 -6.73
CA TYR A 52 -13.30 8.59 -6.75
C TYR A 52 -13.66 7.62 -5.63
N THR A 53 -13.85 6.34 -5.96
CA THR A 53 -13.88 5.27 -4.96
C THR A 53 -12.45 4.94 -4.56
N VAL A 54 -12.19 4.80 -3.25
CA VAL A 54 -10.83 4.58 -2.75
C VAL A 54 -10.71 3.22 -2.08
N TYR A 55 -9.63 2.51 -2.40
CA TYR A 55 -9.18 1.29 -1.72
C TYR A 55 -7.83 1.57 -1.06
N ALA A 56 -7.65 1.15 0.19
CA ALA A 56 -6.40 1.30 0.90
C ALA A 56 -6.19 0.13 1.86
N ASP A 57 -5.10 -0.61 1.71
CA ASP A 57 -4.73 -1.68 2.63
C ASP A 57 -3.78 -1.20 3.72
N ASP A 58 -3.78 -1.92 4.82
CA ASP A 58 -2.65 -1.90 5.73
C ASP A 58 -1.64 -2.94 5.22
N HIS A 59 -0.51 -2.50 4.70
CA HIS A 59 0.50 -3.39 4.12
C HIS A 59 1.01 -4.44 5.12
N ARG A 60 1.58 -5.53 4.61
CA ARG A 60 2.24 -6.55 5.46
C ARG A 60 3.13 -5.90 6.53
N GLY A 61 3.00 -6.38 7.77
CA GLY A 61 3.74 -5.86 8.91
C GLY A 61 3.24 -4.53 9.46
N HIS A 62 2.24 -3.90 8.86
CA HIS A 62 1.77 -2.57 9.24
C HIS A 62 0.30 -2.57 9.67
N GLY A 63 -0.07 -1.62 10.50
CA GLY A 63 -1.44 -1.40 10.93
C GLY A 63 -2.16 -2.66 11.42
N ARG A 64 -3.41 -2.83 11.03
CA ARG A 64 -4.26 -3.98 11.41
C ARG A 64 -3.73 -5.30 10.84
N THR A 65 -3.18 -5.28 9.61
CA THR A 65 -2.51 -6.44 9.01
C THR A 65 -1.34 -6.89 9.86
N GLY A 66 -0.47 -5.96 10.27
CA GLY A 66 0.69 -6.28 11.11
C GLY A 66 0.30 -6.83 12.47
N ILE A 67 -0.76 -6.29 13.10
CA ILE A 67 -1.30 -6.82 14.36
C ILE A 67 -1.81 -8.25 14.19
N LYS A 68 -2.59 -8.52 13.13
CA LYS A 68 -3.07 -9.89 12.83
C LYS A 68 -1.92 -10.84 12.53
N GLN A 69 -0.92 -10.37 11.75
CA GLN A 69 0.22 -11.17 11.33
C GLN A 69 1.12 -11.60 12.49
N HIS A 70 1.32 -10.74 13.47
CA HIS A 70 2.31 -10.96 14.53
C HIS A 70 1.71 -11.23 15.90
N GLY A 71 0.47 -10.80 16.16
CA GLY A 71 -0.16 -10.85 17.49
C GLY A 71 0.54 -9.96 18.53
N ASP A 72 1.50 -9.15 18.11
CA ASP A 72 2.35 -8.34 18.99
C ASP A 72 2.71 -7.00 18.31
N PRO A 73 2.25 -5.86 18.86
CA PRO A 73 2.54 -4.54 18.31
C PRO A 73 4.04 -4.21 18.22
N SER A 74 4.88 -4.79 19.09
CA SER A 74 6.33 -4.57 19.06
C SER A 74 7.01 -5.13 17.80
N ARG A 75 6.29 -5.94 17.05
CA ARG A 75 6.77 -6.57 15.81
C ARG A 75 6.29 -5.85 14.55
N LEU A 76 5.58 -4.74 14.68
CA LEU A 76 5.18 -3.93 13.52
C LEU A 76 6.41 -3.47 12.72
N GLY A 77 6.20 -3.29 11.41
CA GLY A 77 7.27 -3.00 10.44
C GLY A 77 8.00 -4.24 9.91
N ARG A 78 7.77 -5.43 10.47
CA ARG A 78 8.36 -6.68 9.98
C ARG A 78 7.45 -7.31 8.92
N LEU A 79 7.93 -7.38 7.69
CA LEU A 79 7.16 -7.90 6.55
C LEU A 79 6.90 -9.41 6.62
N GLY A 80 7.69 -10.15 7.40
CA GLY A 80 7.58 -11.60 7.53
C GLY A 80 8.16 -12.36 6.33
N VAL A 81 7.75 -13.61 6.18
CA VAL A 81 8.22 -14.51 5.11
C VAL A 81 7.97 -13.89 3.74
N GLY A 82 8.96 -13.97 2.85
CA GLY A 82 8.92 -13.38 1.51
C GLY A 82 9.29 -11.89 1.46
N GLY A 83 9.34 -11.20 2.60
CA GLY A 83 9.84 -9.82 2.71
C GLY A 83 9.16 -8.85 1.73
N MET A 84 9.98 -8.03 1.07
CA MET A 84 9.50 -7.01 0.13
C MET A 84 8.72 -7.60 -1.06
N ARG A 85 9.14 -8.75 -1.59
CA ARG A 85 8.44 -9.41 -2.71
C ARG A 85 7.03 -9.83 -2.32
N ALA A 86 6.85 -10.36 -1.13
CA ALA A 86 5.53 -10.73 -0.63
C ALA A 86 4.65 -9.50 -0.38
N ALA A 87 5.23 -8.38 0.07
CA ALA A 87 4.49 -7.12 0.22
C ALA A 87 4.01 -6.58 -1.15
N VAL A 88 4.87 -6.57 -2.17
CA VAL A 88 4.49 -6.19 -3.54
C VAL A 88 3.38 -7.10 -4.07
N ALA A 89 3.53 -8.42 -3.93
CA ALA A 89 2.54 -9.39 -4.40
C ALA A 89 1.17 -9.23 -3.69
N ALA A 90 1.17 -8.94 -2.39
CA ALA A 90 -0.07 -8.70 -1.64
C ALA A 90 -0.78 -7.42 -2.13
N VAL A 91 -0.03 -6.34 -2.39
CA VAL A 91 -0.62 -5.12 -2.97
C VAL A 91 -1.17 -5.37 -4.37
N TYR A 92 -0.48 -6.18 -5.19
CA TYR A 92 -0.98 -6.56 -6.52
C TYR A 92 -2.25 -7.42 -6.43
N GLN A 93 -2.32 -8.33 -5.48
CA GLN A 93 -3.55 -9.12 -5.24
C GLN A 93 -4.75 -8.21 -4.90
N LEU A 94 -4.54 -7.12 -4.14
CA LEU A 94 -5.58 -6.12 -3.95
C LEU A 94 -5.94 -5.43 -5.27
N THR A 95 -4.97 -5.11 -6.12
CA THR A 95 -5.22 -4.56 -7.47
C THR A 95 -6.13 -5.47 -8.28
N GLU A 96 -5.91 -6.78 -8.26
CA GLU A 96 -6.76 -7.76 -8.95
C GLU A 96 -8.19 -7.77 -8.38
N ILE A 97 -8.34 -7.69 -7.06
CA ILE A 97 -9.64 -7.57 -6.39
C ILE A 97 -10.37 -6.30 -6.85
N VAL A 98 -9.66 -5.17 -6.89
CA VAL A 98 -10.22 -3.88 -7.34
C VAL A 98 -10.65 -3.96 -8.80
N ARG A 99 -9.81 -4.51 -9.68
CA ARG A 99 -10.14 -4.69 -11.12
C ARG A 99 -11.35 -5.60 -11.32
N ALA A 100 -11.45 -6.68 -10.56
CA ALA A 100 -12.61 -7.58 -10.62
C ALA A 100 -13.91 -6.90 -10.16
N ALA A 101 -13.82 -6.01 -9.15
CA ALA A 101 -14.98 -5.26 -8.65
C ALA A 101 -15.38 -4.08 -9.56
N HIS A 102 -14.45 -3.55 -10.34
CA HIS A 102 -14.63 -2.36 -11.18
C HIS A 102 -14.01 -2.54 -12.58
N PRO A 103 -14.47 -3.50 -13.39
CA PRO A 103 -13.80 -3.87 -14.65
C PRO A 103 -13.78 -2.73 -15.68
N ASP A 104 -14.76 -1.85 -15.65
CA ASP A 104 -14.94 -0.79 -16.65
C ASP A 104 -14.46 0.59 -16.18
N LEU A 105 -13.96 0.69 -14.96
CA LEU A 105 -13.49 1.96 -14.40
C LEU A 105 -11.97 2.10 -14.49
N PRO A 106 -11.46 3.31 -14.76
CA PRO A 106 -10.03 3.58 -14.66
C PRO A 106 -9.53 3.31 -13.24
N LEU A 107 -8.35 2.69 -13.12
CA LEU A 107 -7.68 2.45 -11.85
C LEU A 107 -6.40 3.29 -11.75
N ILE A 108 -6.35 4.11 -10.74
CA ILE A 108 -5.21 4.96 -10.41
C ILE A 108 -4.52 4.38 -9.17
N ILE A 109 -3.21 4.20 -9.21
CA ILE A 109 -2.44 3.83 -8.03
C ILE A 109 -1.70 5.05 -7.47
N LEU A 110 -1.87 5.31 -6.17
CA LEU A 110 -1.25 6.44 -5.48
C LEU A 110 -0.38 5.92 -4.34
N GLY A 111 0.92 6.14 -4.40
CA GLY A 111 1.85 5.72 -3.36
C GLY A 111 2.59 6.89 -2.71
N HIS A 112 2.67 6.86 -1.37
CA HIS A 112 3.47 7.80 -0.59
C HIS A 112 4.70 7.12 0.00
N SER A 113 5.87 7.79 -0.07
CA SER A 113 7.12 7.33 0.52
C SER A 113 7.44 5.87 0.12
N TRP A 114 7.48 4.91 1.04
CA TRP A 114 7.65 3.50 0.72
C TRP A 114 6.56 2.97 -0.23
N GLY A 115 5.31 3.39 -0.06
CA GLY A 115 4.23 3.08 -0.99
C GLY A 115 4.50 3.55 -2.42
N SER A 116 5.25 4.66 -2.59
CA SER A 116 5.66 5.11 -3.92
C SER A 116 6.71 4.19 -4.57
N PHE A 117 7.55 3.53 -3.78
CA PHE A 117 8.47 2.50 -4.30
C PHE A 117 7.73 1.23 -4.70
N LEU A 118 6.72 0.82 -3.91
CA LEU A 118 5.82 -0.28 -4.30
C LEU A 118 5.11 0.05 -5.60
N THR A 119 4.58 1.28 -5.74
CA THR A 119 3.94 1.75 -6.97
C THR A 119 4.89 1.66 -8.18
N GLN A 120 6.15 2.13 -8.05
CA GLN A 120 7.12 2.02 -9.15
C GLN A 120 7.38 0.57 -9.56
N ILE A 121 7.49 -0.35 -8.60
CA ILE A 121 7.65 -1.78 -8.90
C ILE A 121 6.43 -2.30 -9.66
N LEU A 122 5.24 -2.03 -9.13
CA LEU A 122 3.98 -2.53 -9.67
C LEU A 122 3.69 -2.02 -11.09
N VAL A 123 3.89 -0.73 -11.37
CA VAL A 123 3.67 -0.19 -12.73
C VAL A 123 4.72 -0.68 -13.73
N ASN A 124 5.91 -1.08 -13.28
CA ASN A 124 6.92 -1.70 -14.14
C ASN A 124 6.64 -3.20 -14.40
N GLU A 125 6.19 -3.94 -13.38
CA GLU A 125 5.89 -5.37 -13.50
C GLU A 125 4.54 -5.63 -14.19
N HIS A 126 3.58 -4.71 -14.00
CA HIS A 126 2.19 -4.82 -14.47
C HIS A 126 1.72 -3.51 -15.13
N PRO A 127 2.32 -3.08 -16.25
CA PRO A 127 2.04 -1.78 -16.86
C PRO A 127 0.58 -1.61 -17.28
N ASP A 128 -0.08 -2.69 -17.67
CA ASP A 128 -1.48 -2.67 -18.13
C ASP A 128 -2.50 -2.74 -16.96
N ALA A 129 -2.03 -2.89 -15.73
CA ALA A 129 -2.93 -2.98 -14.57
C ALA A 129 -3.44 -1.60 -14.10
N TYR A 130 -2.80 -0.51 -14.52
CA TYR A 130 -3.10 0.83 -14.04
C TYR A 130 -3.23 1.81 -15.20
N ASP A 131 -4.25 2.67 -15.15
CA ASP A 131 -4.47 3.73 -16.14
C ASP A 131 -3.66 4.99 -15.82
N ALA A 132 -3.33 5.21 -14.54
CA ALA A 132 -2.47 6.29 -14.09
C ALA A 132 -1.82 5.95 -12.75
N PHE A 133 -0.75 6.68 -12.41
CA PHE A 133 -0.11 6.58 -11.10
C PHE A 133 0.29 7.94 -10.54
N VAL A 134 0.35 8.04 -9.22
CA VAL A 134 0.80 9.22 -8.48
C VAL A 134 1.88 8.80 -7.50
N LEU A 135 3.02 9.49 -7.51
CA LEU A 135 4.13 9.27 -6.60
C LEU A 135 4.31 10.49 -5.71
N SER A 136 4.11 10.30 -4.40
CA SER A 136 4.29 11.34 -3.38
C SER A 136 5.49 10.99 -2.50
N GLY A 137 6.34 11.95 -2.20
CA GLY A 137 7.54 11.73 -1.37
C GLY A 137 8.46 10.63 -1.90
N SER A 138 8.52 10.50 -3.22
CA SER A 138 9.26 9.46 -3.93
C SER A 138 10.69 9.88 -4.21
N ALA A 139 11.53 8.89 -4.56
CA ALA A 139 12.87 9.11 -5.06
C ALA A 139 13.16 8.17 -6.23
N LEU A 140 13.98 8.64 -7.15
CA LEU A 140 14.51 7.80 -8.21
C LEU A 140 15.62 6.91 -7.63
N ARG A 141 15.46 5.60 -7.78
CA ARG A 141 16.50 4.63 -7.40
C ARG A 141 17.36 4.28 -8.60
N TRP A 142 18.61 4.79 -8.61
CA TRP A 142 19.61 4.24 -9.53
C TRP A 142 20.43 3.15 -8.84
N PRO A 143 21.04 2.24 -9.57
CA PRO A 143 22.11 1.43 -9.03
C PRO A 143 23.17 2.33 -8.37
N GLY A 144 23.41 2.15 -7.06
CA GLY A 144 24.35 2.96 -6.29
C GLY A 144 23.80 4.21 -5.58
N SER A 145 22.54 4.59 -5.80
CA SER A 145 21.91 5.73 -5.11
C SER A 145 21.54 5.48 -3.65
N MET A 146 21.54 4.22 -3.22
CA MET A 146 21.40 3.81 -1.81
C MET A 146 22.42 2.71 -1.51
N ASN A 147 23.34 2.98 -0.63
CA ASN A 147 24.22 1.94 -0.08
C ASN A 147 23.42 0.93 0.73
N ALA A 148 23.80 -0.34 0.66
CA ALA A 148 23.17 -1.38 1.49
C ALA A 148 23.24 -1.03 3.00
N GLY A 149 24.20 -0.25 3.43
CA GLY A 149 24.31 0.32 4.77
C GLY A 149 23.15 1.21 5.17
N ASP A 150 22.57 1.98 4.23
CA ASP A 150 21.44 2.86 4.51
C ASP A 150 20.17 2.05 4.84
N LEU A 151 20.09 0.83 4.33
CA LEU A 151 19.01 -0.09 4.63
C LEU A 151 19.06 -0.66 6.05
N ASN A 152 20.22 -0.60 6.70
CA ASN A 152 20.45 -1.06 8.07
C ASN A 152 20.68 0.10 9.05
N ALA A 153 20.46 1.34 8.61
CA ALA A 153 20.65 2.51 9.47
C ALA A 153 19.76 2.45 10.73
N PRO A 154 20.25 2.92 11.89
CA PRO A 154 19.51 2.83 13.16
C PRO A 154 18.12 3.47 13.16
N TRP A 155 17.87 4.47 12.30
CA TRP A 155 16.55 5.10 12.18
C TRP A 155 15.45 4.14 11.74
N LYS A 156 15.78 3.08 11.00
CA LYS A 156 14.81 2.07 10.56
C LYS A 156 14.20 1.30 11.72
N SER A 157 14.97 1.03 12.77
CA SER A 157 14.46 0.32 13.93
C SER A 157 13.48 1.17 14.76
N LYS A 158 13.66 2.49 14.76
CA LYS A 158 12.76 3.41 15.48
C LYS A 158 11.45 3.62 14.74
N HIS A 159 11.49 3.76 13.41
CA HIS A 159 10.28 4.03 12.60
C HIS A 159 9.54 2.74 12.21
N ALA A 160 10.22 1.60 12.11
CA ALA A 160 9.58 0.32 11.82
C ALA A 160 8.65 -0.18 12.92
N ASN A 161 8.80 0.33 14.13
CA ASN A 161 7.99 -0.09 15.30
C ASN A 161 6.71 0.73 15.49
N GLY A 162 6.43 1.72 14.62
CA GLY A 162 5.19 2.52 14.73
C GLY A 162 5.07 3.27 16.06
N VAL A 163 6.20 3.56 16.72
CA VAL A 163 6.23 4.32 17.95
C VAL A 163 6.53 5.76 17.62
N GLU A 164 5.53 6.60 17.57
CA GLU A 164 5.53 7.94 18.12
C GLU A 164 4.66 7.94 19.35
#